data_d43d9bc5d6aa817a04ef246e1d9fac94
#
_entry.id   d43d9bc5d6aa817a04ef246e1d9fac94
#
_cell.length_a   1.000
_cell.length_b   1.000
_cell.length_c   1.000
_cell.angle_alpha   90.00
_cell.angle_beta   90.00
_cell.angle_gamma   90.00
#
_symmetry.space_group_name_H-M   'P 1'
#
loop_
_entity.id
_entity.type
_entity.pdbx_description
1 polymer ?
#
loop_
_entity_poly.entity_id
_entity_poly.type
_entity_poly.pdbx_seq_one_letter_code
_entity_poly.pdbx_strand_id
1 'polypeptide(L)'
;MFKKLILFLILSSYVNIFGQDTKPPNIIMMIGDGMGLSAISSGMYSNNNYTSLERTEYVGLLKTHSLDNLVTDSAASGTAMSSGVKTYNRTVGLDGSLSSVKSILEICRDRGYMTAIIATSTIVHATPASYYSK
;
A
#
# COMPACT_ATOMS: atom_id res chain seq x y z
N MET A 1 37.45 23.69 -33.21
CA MET A 1 37.26 22.26 -32.93
C MET A 1 37.29 21.95 -31.42
N PHE A 2 38.29 22.45 -30.70
CA PHE A 2 38.47 22.19 -29.25
C PHE A 2 37.26 22.58 -28.37
N LYS A 3 36.62 23.73 -28.57
CA LYS A 3 35.47 24.19 -27.79
C LYS A 3 34.22 23.26 -27.91
N LYS A 4 34.01 22.65 -29.08
CA LYS A 4 32.91 21.70 -29.29
C LYS A 4 33.15 20.35 -28.61
N LEU A 5 34.43 19.94 -28.53
CA LEU A 5 34.83 18.70 -27.84
C LEU A 5 34.65 18.81 -26.33
N ILE A 6 35.02 19.97 -25.76
CA ILE A 6 34.84 20.24 -24.31
C ILE A 6 33.35 20.27 -23.94
N LEU A 7 32.49 20.88 -24.78
CA LEU A 7 31.05 20.91 -24.56
C LEU A 7 30.43 19.49 -24.60
N PHE A 8 30.91 18.63 -25.49
CA PHE A 8 30.45 17.25 -25.58
C PHE A 8 30.88 16.41 -24.36
N LEU A 9 32.10 16.61 -23.85
CA LEU A 9 32.58 15.95 -22.62
C LEU A 9 31.83 16.42 -21.38
N ILE A 10 31.43 17.68 -21.28
CA ILE A 10 30.63 18.20 -20.18
C ILE A 10 29.20 17.64 -20.27
N LEU A 11 28.59 17.55 -21.46
CA LEU A 11 27.25 16.96 -21.60
C LEU A 11 27.24 15.46 -21.29
N SER A 12 28.30 14.71 -21.63
CA SER A 12 28.38 13.27 -21.34
C SER A 12 28.57 12.98 -19.84
N SER A 13 29.18 13.88 -19.08
CA SER A 13 29.33 13.75 -17.64
C SER A 13 28.01 14.04 -16.87
N TYR A 14 27.11 14.86 -17.44
CA TYR A 14 25.78 15.08 -16.83
C TYR A 14 24.83 13.88 -16.93
N VAL A 15 24.99 13.05 -17.97
CA VAL A 15 24.12 11.88 -18.18
C VAL A 15 24.36 10.78 -17.12
N ASN A 16 25.54 10.71 -16.54
CA ASN A 16 25.87 9.71 -15.52
C ASN A 16 25.45 10.06 -14.09
N ILE A 17 24.99 11.30 -13.84
CA ILE A 17 24.61 11.75 -12.49
C ILE A 17 23.18 11.32 -12.13
N PHE A 18 22.34 10.95 -13.10
CA PHE A 18 20.96 10.55 -12.88
C PHE A 18 20.71 9.02 -12.81
N GLY A 19 21.77 8.23 -12.91
CA GLY A 19 21.71 6.77 -12.87
C GLY A 19 22.25 6.19 -11.55
N GLN A 20 21.93 6.76 -10.40
CA GLN A 20 22.10 6.00 -9.17
C GLN A 20 20.98 4.96 -9.11
N ASP A 21 21.35 3.71 -9.29
CA ASP A 21 20.54 2.53 -8.89
C ASP A 21 20.33 2.60 -7.36
N THR A 22 19.45 3.50 -6.93
CA THR A 22 18.94 3.46 -5.57
C THR A 22 18.06 2.23 -5.50
N LYS A 23 18.53 1.19 -4.81
CA LYS A 23 17.66 0.05 -4.49
C LYS A 23 16.36 0.61 -3.95
N PRO A 24 15.21 0.24 -4.54
CA PRO A 24 13.94 0.75 -4.06
C PRO A 24 13.76 0.34 -2.59
N PRO A 25 13.13 1.20 -1.79
CA PRO A 25 12.97 0.94 -0.36
C PRO A 25 12.13 -0.32 -0.13
N ASN A 26 12.40 -1.03 0.97
CA ASN A 26 11.49 -2.05 1.45
C ASN A 26 10.20 -1.39 1.94
N ILE A 27 9.06 -1.97 1.60
CA ILE A 27 7.74 -1.45 1.97
C ILE A 27 7.09 -2.42 2.95
N ILE A 28 6.69 -1.92 4.11
CA ILE A 28 5.89 -2.66 5.09
C ILE A 28 4.54 -1.95 5.18
N MET A 29 3.47 -2.64 4.79
CA MET A 29 2.10 -2.15 4.94
C MET A 29 1.45 -2.83 6.14
N MET A 30 0.96 -2.05 7.09
CA MET A 30 0.30 -2.54 8.30
C MET A 30 -1.16 -2.10 8.30
N ILE A 31 -2.08 -3.04 8.47
CA ILE A 31 -3.52 -2.78 8.47
C ILE A 31 -4.09 -3.19 9.82
N GLY A 32 -4.68 -2.23 10.53
CA GLY A 32 -5.51 -2.48 11.70
C GLY A 32 -6.96 -2.67 11.24
N ASP A 33 -7.39 -3.92 11.06
CA ASP A 33 -8.75 -4.24 10.62
C ASP A 33 -9.76 -3.88 11.70
N GLY A 34 -10.74 -3.04 11.36
CA GLY A 34 -11.73 -2.51 12.28
C GLY A 34 -11.17 -1.53 13.32
N MET A 35 -9.91 -1.12 13.21
CA MET A 35 -9.25 -0.22 14.15
C MET A 35 -9.66 1.25 13.89
N GLY A 36 -10.84 1.63 14.38
CA GLY A 36 -11.30 3.01 14.36
C GLY A 36 -10.72 3.84 15.52
N LEU A 37 -11.09 5.13 15.57
CA LEU A 37 -10.61 6.07 16.60
C LEU A 37 -10.90 5.60 18.03
N SER A 38 -12.05 4.98 18.26
CA SER A 38 -12.40 4.44 19.59
C SER A 38 -11.48 3.30 20.03
N ALA A 39 -11.08 2.42 19.11
CA ALA A 39 -10.10 1.37 19.41
C ALA A 39 -8.71 1.95 19.72
N ILE A 40 -8.28 2.95 18.96
CA ILE A 40 -7.02 3.66 19.20
C ILE A 40 -7.06 4.33 20.59
N SER A 41 -8.13 5.07 20.90
CA SER A 41 -8.29 5.75 22.19
C SER A 41 -8.31 4.76 23.36
N SER A 42 -9.01 3.63 23.20
CA SER A 42 -9.02 2.56 24.23
C SER A 42 -7.62 1.99 24.46
N GLY A 43 -6.87 1.77 23.38
CA GLY A 43 -5.46 1.32 23.45
C GLY A 43 -4.58 2.34 24.17
N MET A 44 -4.75 3.62 23.90
CA MET A 44 -4.03 4.69 24.59
C MET A 44 -4.33 4.70 26.09
N TYR A 45 -5.59 4.69 26.46
CA TYR A 45 -5.99 4.72 27.89
C TYR A 45 -5.48 3.50 28.66
N SER A 46 -5.49 2.32 28.05
CA SER A 46 -4.96 1.11 28.69
C SER A 46 -3.43 1.06 28.75
N ASN A 47 -2.74 1.92 28.02
CA ASN A 47 -1.28 1.99 27.95
C ASN A 47 -0.74 3.36 28.41
N ASN A 48 -1.21 3.86 29.54
CA ASN A 48 -0.77 5.13 30.17
C ASN A 48 -0.84 6.34 29.22
N ASN A 49 -1.89 6.44 28.42
CA ASN A 49 -2.11 7.48 27.40
C ASN A 49 -1.01 7.54 26.32
N TYR A 50 -0.39 6.42 25.99
CA TYR A 50 0.63 6.34 24.95
C TYR A 50 0.27 5.30 23.88
N THR A 51 0.57 5.62 22.63
CA THR A 51 0.52 4.66 21.52
C THR A 51 1.74 4.81 20.61
N SER A 52 2.23 3.70 20.08
CA SER A 52 3.31 3.73 19.09
C SER A 52 2.93 4.45 17.78
N LEU A 53 1.64 4.70 17.52
CA LEU A 53 1.17 5.50 16.41
C LEU A 53 1.63 6.96 16.49
N GLU A 54 1.90 7.48 17.70
CA GLU A 54 2.45 8.84 17.91
C GLU A 54 3.86 9.03 17.32
N ARG A 55 4.53 7.94 16.97
CA ARG A 55 5.85 7.98 16.32
C ARG A 55 5.76 8.24 14.81
N THR A 56 4.55 8.23 14.23
CA THR A 56 4.36 8.50 12.80
C THR A 56 4.53 10.00 12.52
N GLU A 57 5.35 10.34 11.55
CA GLU A 57 5.59 11.74 11.15
C GLU A 57 4.45 12.30 10.28
N TYR A 58 3.74 11.42 9.57
CA TYR A 58 2.70 11.81 8.62
C TYR A 58 1.39 11.14 8.98
N VAL A 59 0.31 11.92 8.96
CA VAL A 59 -1.06 11.45 9.20
C VAL A 59 -1.92 11.89 8.02
N GLY A 60 -2.78 10.99 7.55
CA GLY A 60 -3.73 11.28 6.48
C GLY A 60 -5.12 10.78 6.82
N LEU A 61 -6.10 11.27 6.08
CA LEU A 61 -7.49 10.83 6.15
C LEU A 61 -7.90 10.26 4.80
N LEU A 62 -8.69 9.19 4.82
CA LEU A 62 -9.22 8.60 3.60
C LEU A 62 -10.72 8.34 3.74
N LYS A 63 -11.42 8.30 2.60
CA LYS A 63 -12.82 7.90 2.53
C LYS A 63 -12.91 6.38 2.43
N THR A 64 -13.45 5.74 3.44
CA THR A 64 -13.47 4.28 3.57
C THR A 64 -14.68 3.61 2.94
N HIS A 65 -15.73 4.34 2.52
CA HIS A 65 -16.95 3.76 1.94
C HIS A 65 -16.67 2.84 0.75
N SER A 66 -17.42 1.75 0.62
CA SER A 66 -17.44 0.86 -0.55
C SER A 66 -18.26 1.46 -1.70
N LEU A 67 -18.46 0.75 -2.79
CA LEU A 67 -19.30 1.23 -3.90
C LEU A 67 -20.79 1.27 -3.55
N ASP A 68 -21.25 0.35 -2.70
CA ASP A 68 -22.66 0.16 -2.36
C ASP A 68 -23.03 0.59 -0.95
N ASN A 69 -22.04 0.89 -0.07
CA ASN A 69 -22.28 1.15 1.33
C ASN A 69 -21.41 2.25 1.90
N LEU A 70 -21.98 3.09 2.77
CA LEU A 70 -21.23 4.07 3.56
C LEU A 70 -20.27 3.40 4.55
N VAL A 71 -20.62 2.22 5.04
CA VAL A 71 -19.80 1.41 5.92
C VAL A 71 -19.21 0.26 5.12
N THR A 72 -17.90 0.32 4.88
CA THR A 72 -17.16 -0.75 4.19
C THR A 72 -17.03 -2.00 5.06
N ASP A 73 -16.86 -3.16 4.43
CA ASP A 73 -16.37 -4.36 5.09
C ASP A 73 -14.89 -4.60 4.80
N SER A 74 -14.32 -5.64 5.40
CA SER A 74 -12.90 -6.01 5.21
C SER A 74 -12.59 -6.44 3.77
N ALA A 75 -13.56 -6.99 3.04
CA ALA A 75 -13.36 -7.45 1.66
C ALA A 75 -13.20 -6.25 0.70
N ALA A 76 -14.14 -5.31 0.75
CA ALA A 76 -14.09 -4.12 -0.11
C ALA A 76 -12.93 -3.19 0.26
N SER A 77 -12.69 -2.96 1.56
CA SER A 77 -11.57 -2.10 1.99
C SER A 77 -10.21 -2.74 1.72
N GLY A 78 -10.07 -4.05 1.96
CA GLY A 78 -8.86 -4.80 1.63
C GLY A 78 -8.56 -4.76 0.13
N THR A 79 -9.57 -4.98 -0.72
CA THR A 79 -9.44 -4.86 -2.17
C THR A 79 -9.04 -3.45 -2.59
N ALA A 80 -9.66 -2.41 -2.02
CA ALA A 80 -9.30 -1.03 -2.33
C ALA A 80 -7.86 -0.70 -1.91
N MET A 81 -7.40 -1.15 -0.75
CA MET A 81 -6.03 -0.96 -0.29
C MET A 81 -5.01 -1.75 -1.11
N SER A 82 -5.35 -2.96 -1.53
CA SER A 82 -4.44 -3.83 -2.29
C SER A 82 -4.34 -3.46 -3.76
N SER A 83 -5.41 -2.93 -4.38
CA SER A 83 -5.47 -2.69 -5.83
C SER A 83 -5.64 -1.21 -6.22
N GLY A 84 -5.99 -0.34 -5.28
CA GLY A 84 -6.35 1.05 -5.56
C GLY A 84 -7.74 1.23 -6.18
N VAL A 85 -8.55 0.17 -6.25
CA VAL A 85 -9.87 0.18 -6.90
C VAL A 85 -10.97 -0.14 -5.88
N LYS A 86 -12.01 0.68 -5.82
CA LYS A 86 -13.19 0.39 -4.98
C LYS A 86 -14.05 -0.73 -5.57
N THR A 87 -14.63 -1.51 -4.68
CA THR A 87 -15.57 -2.58 -5.02
C THR A 87 -16.76 -2.61 -4.06
N TYR A 88 -17.65 -3.57 -4.23
CA TYR A 88 -18.80 -3.81 -3.35
C TYR A 88 -18.40 -4.54 -2.07
N ASN A 89 -19.16 -4.36 -1.02
CA ASN A 89 -19.00 -5.18 0.19
C ASN A 89 -19.07 -6.68 -0.17
N ARG A 90 -18.32 -7.51 0.56
CA ARG A 90 -18.15 -8.96 0.35
C ARG A 90 -17.43 -9.36 -0.93
N THR A 91 -16.82 -8.42 -1.64
CA THR A 91 -16.08 -8.67 -2.89
C THR A 91 -14.58 -8.55 -2.66
N VAL A 92 -13.82 -9.59 -3.04
CA VAL A 92 -12.36 -9.67 -2.89
C VAL A 92 -11.72 -9.74 -4.27
N GLY A 93 -10.74 -8.88 -4.53
CA GLY A 93 -9.90 -8.92 -5.74
C GLY A 93 -10.61 -8.60 -7.06
N LEU A 94 -11.83 -8.07 -7.01
CA LEU A 94 -12.61 -7.67 -8.18
C LEU A 94 -12.95 -6.18 -8.10
N ASP A 95 -13.11 -5.53 -9.25
CA ASP A 95 -13.57 -4.14 -9.36
C ASP A 95 -15.10 -4.02 -9.34
N GLY A 96 -15.61 -2.81 -9.57
CA GLY A 96 -17.05 -2.54 -9.65
C GLY A 96 -17.77 -3.20 -10.83
N SER A 97 -17.04 -3.70 -11.80
CA SER A 97 -17.57 -4.51 -12.93
C SER A 97 -17.42 -6.01 -12.69
N LEU A 98 -16.99 -6.40 -11.48
CA LEU A 98 -16.67 -7.78 -11.10
C LEU A 98 -15.54 -8.39 -11.93
N SER A 99 -14.69 -7.55 -12.51
CA SER A 99 -13.48 -7.96 -13.22
C SER A 99 -12.30 -8.05 -12.25
N SER A 100 -11.43 -9.05 -12.45
CA SER A 100 -10.25 -9.27 -11.60
C SER A 100 -9.28 -8.10 -11.69
N VAL A 101 -8.78 -7.64 -10.55
CA VAL A 101 -7.79 -6.57 -10.44
C VAL A 101 -6.48 -7.08 -9.83
N LYS A 102 -5.34 -6.56 -10.32
CA LYS A 102 -4.03 -6.91 -9.73
C LYS A 102 -3.82 -6.17 -8.41
N SER A 103 -3.37 -6.91 -7.40
CA SER A 103 -2.93 -6.32 -6.15
C SER A 103 -1.52 -5.73 -6.27
N ILE A 104 -1.17 -4.81 -5.38
CA ILE A 104 0.19 -4.28 -5.27
C ILE A 104 1.22 -5.38 -4.99
N LEU A 105 0.84 -6.41 -4.25
CA LEU A 105 1.70 -7.55 -3.95
C LEU A 105 2.02 -8.36 -5.22
N GLU A 106 1.02 -8.59 -6.08
CA GLU A 106 1.23 -9.22 -7.38
C GLU A 106 2.10 -8.35 -8.29
N ILE A 107 1.86 -7.04 -8.31
CA ILE A 107 2.67 -6.10 -9.10
C ILE A 107 4.13 -6.10 -8.64
N CYS A 108 4.37 -6.10 -7.32
CA CYS A 108 5.71 -6.17 -6.76
C CYS A 108 6.40 -7.50 -7.13
N ARG A 109 5.70 -8.62 -6.97
CA ARG A 109 6.21 -9.94 -7.36
C ARG A 109 6.58 -9.98 -8.85
N ASP A 110 5.72 -9.47 -9.72
CA ASP A 110 5.95 -9.45 -11.17
C ASP A 110 7.16 -8.57 -11.55
N ARG A 111 7.56 -7.65 -10.66
CA ARG A 111 8.78 -6.82 -10.77
C ARG A 111 10.01 -7.42 -10.08
N GLY A 112 9.93 -8.65 -9.60
CA GLY A 112 11.04 -9.37 -8.98
C GLY A 112 11.27 -9.07 -7.49
N TYR A 113 10.35 -8.40 -6.82
CA TYR A 113 10.44 -8.20 -5.38
C TYR A 113 10.03 -9.48 -4.62
N MET A 114 10.69 -9.72 -3.51
CA MET A 114 10.19 -10.68 -2.53
C MET A 114 8.97 -10.10 -1.83
N THR A 115 7.91 -10.89 -1.73
CA THR A 115 6.65 -10.47 -1.12
C THR A 115 6.22 -11.46 -0.05
N ALA A 116 5.59 -10.96 1.02
CA ALA A 116 5.07 -11.79 2.11
C ALA A 116 3.76 -11.20 2.64
N ILE A 117 2.89 -12.06 3.15
CA ILE A 117 1.68 -11.70 3.88
C ILE A 117 1.76 -12.35 5.26
N ILE A 118 1.53 -11.54 6.29
CA ILE A 118 1.43 -11.99 7.68
C ILE A 118 0.09 -11.52 8.22
N ALA A 119 -0.67 -12.39 8.87
CA ALA A 119 -1.94 -12.06 9.46
C ALA A 119 -2.08 -12.69 10.85
N THR A 120 -2.76 -12.01 11.75
CA THR A 120 -3.14 -12.55 13.07
C THR A 120 -4.41 -13.39 13.00
N SER A 121 -5.16 -13.29 11.90
CA SER A 121 -6.28 -14.15 11.52
C SER A 121 -5.81 -15.32 10.65
N THR A 122 -6.75 -16.14 10.16
CA THR A 122 -6.42 -17.09 9.10
C THR A 122 -6.03 -16.35 7.82
N ILE A 123 -5.09 -16.90 7.06
CA ILE A 123 -4.61 -16.28 5.82
C ILE A 123 -5.70 -16.15 4.75
N VAL A 124 -6.75 -16.94 4.84
CA VAL A 124 -7.91 -16.90 3.93
C VAL A 124 -8.97 -15.88 4.36
N HIS A 125 -8.77 -15.15 5.46
CA HIS A 125 -9.64 -14.05 5.82
C HIS A 125 -9.61 -12.95 4.75
N ALA A 126 -10.71 -12.21 4.60
CA ALA A 126 -10.88 -11.24 3.50
C ALA A 126 -9.73 -10.23 3.37
N THR A 127 -9.21 -9.70 4.48
CA THR A 127 -8.14 -8.70 4.48
C THR A 127 -6.84 -9.24 3.89
N PRO A 128 -6.23 -10.35 4.37
CA PRO A 128 -5.05 -10.90 3.70
C PRO A 128 -5.39 -11.47 2.32
N ALA A 129 -6.56 -12.09 2.13
CA ALA A 129 -6.96 -12.67 0.86
C ALA A 129 -6.99 -11.64 -0.28
N SER A 130 -7.39 -10.40 -0.01
CA SER A 130 -7.44 -9.33 -1.02
C SER A 130 -6.09 -8.99 -1.68
N TYR A 131 -4.99 -9.48 -1.14
CA TYR A 131 -3.65 -9.28 -1.70
C TYR A 131 -3.20 -10.39 -2.64
N TYR A 132 -3.83 -11.58 -2.61
CA TYR A 132 -3.42 -12.73 -3.44
C TYR A 132 -4.58 -13.46 -4.12
N SER A 133 -5.83 -13.24 -3.67
CA SER A 133 -7.03 -13.90 -4.20
C SER A 133 -7.76 -13.00 -5.22
N LYS A 134 -8.55 -13.66 -6.08
CA LYS A 134 -9.41 -13.02 -7.10
C LYS A 134 -10.73 -13.73 -7.17
#